data_9fffd561292daf88ababcd5d768ec344
#
_entry.id   9fffd561292daf88ababcd5d768ec344
#
_cell.length_a   1.000
_cell.length_b   1.000
_cell.length_c   1.000
_cell.angle_alpha   90.00
_cell.angle_beta   90.00
_cell.angle_gamma   90.00
#
_symmetry.space_group_name_H-M   'P 1'
#
loop_
_entity.id
_entity.type
_entity.pdbx_description
1 polymer ?
#
loop_
_entity_poly.entity_id
_entity_poly.type
_entity_poly.pdbx_seq_one_letter_code
_entity_poly.pdbx_strand_id
1 'polypeptide(L)'
;PVPLREMKPAKMTPAHHTEWFGELVCSNSLRSDQLENAVGLLKEELRRCGSLIMSCADAHRVEAGGALAVDRHGFARAVTEKLRAHPLITVEEGEVTALPETGQVIVATGPLTADALAGDIARRFPGSTALHFYDAAAPLVTFESIDMDSAWFASRYDKGTADYINCPLTQEEYLTFWRELCAAKEAPVHGFEDRNVFEGCMPVEVMARRGEQTLCYGPLKPRGLRDPKTGREPYAVVQLRQDNAAKSVYNL
;
A
#
# COMPACT_ATOMS: atom_id res chain seq x y z
N PRO A 1 25.62 14.02 -13.41
CA PRO A 1 25.23 13.92 -12.01
C PRO A 1 23.81 14.48 -11.79
N VAL A 2 23.06 13.79 -10.94
CA VAL A 2 21.68 14.16 -10.59
C VAL A 2 21.64 14.42 -9.09
N PRO A 3 21.27 15.62 -8.63
CA PRO A 3 20.97 15.85 -7.22
C PRO A 3 19.63 15.19 -6.89
N LEU A 4 19.60 14.33 -5.86
CA LEU A 4 18.43 13.74 -5.29
C LEU A 4 18.18 14.37 -3.93
N ARG A 5 17.09 15.12 -3.80
CA ARG A 5 16.74 15.81 -2.56
C ARG A 5 15.71 15.00 -1.78
N GLU A 6 16.01 14.74 -0.52
CA GLU A 6 15.17 13.99 0.40
C GLU A 6 15.05 14.73 1.74
N MET A 7 13.84 14.92 2.23
CA MET A 7 13.64 15.64 3.49
C MET A 7 13.96 14.77 4.72
N LYS A 8 13.92 13.45 4.59
CA LYS A 8 14.29 12.54 5.68
C LYS A 8 15.82 12.45 5.82
N PRO A 9 16.37 12.32 7.02
CA PRO A 9 15.69 12.19 8.31
C PRO A 9 15.32 13.52 8.98
N ALA A 10 15.70 14.67 8.39
CA ALA A 10 15.52 15.97 9.03
C ALA A 10 14.04 16.30 9.31
N LYS A 11 13.13 15.85 8.45
CA LYS A 11 11.69 15.99 8.62
C LYS A 11 10.97 14.73 8.17
N MET A 12 10.04 14.25 8.99
CA MET A 12 9.21 13.08 8.72
C MET A 12 7.77 13.51 8.45
N THR A 13 7.03 12.72 7.66
CA THR A 13 5.56 12.82 7.62
C THR A 13 4.95 11.87 8.66
N PRO A 14 3.68 12.05 9.04
CA PRO A 14 3.02 11.14 10.01
C PRO A 14 3.03 9.66 9.59
N ALA A 15 3.10 9.35 8.29
CA ALA A 15 3.04 7.98 7.78
C ALA A 15 4.42 7.34 7.54
N HIS A 16 5.50 8.12 7.57
CA HIS A 16 6.85 7.58 7.41
C HIS A 16 7.47 7.25 8.77
N HIS A 17 8.08 6.08 8.87
CA HIS A 17 8.68 5.55 10.10
C HIS A 17 10.18 5.30 9.98
N THR A 18 10.73 5.37 8.76
CA THR A 18 12.14 5.12 8.47
C THR A 18 12.76 6.29 7.70
N GLU A 19 14.08 6.40 7.76
CA GLU A 19 14.85 7.36 6.95
C GLU A 19 15.08 6.89 5.50
N TRP A 20 14.64 5.69 5.14
CA TRP A 20 14.94 5.09 3.85
C TRP A 20 14.06 5.66 2.73
N PHE A 21 14.62 5.65 1.51
CA PHE A 21 13.92 6.02 0.28
C PHE A 21 12.95 4.90 -0.13
N GLY A 22 11.89 5.26 -0.83
CA GLY A 22 10.95 4.27 -1.34
C GLY A 22 10.18 3.52 -0.25
N GLU A 23 10.06 4.08 0.94
CA GLU A 23 9.26 3.50 2.03
C GLU A 23 7.80 3.35 1.60
N LEU A 24 7.27 2.14 1.74
CA LEU A 24 5.89 1.82 1.40
C LEU A 24 4.99 2.13 2.60
N VAL A 25 4.25 3.22 2.54
CA VAL A 25 3.42 3.73 3.65
C VAL A 25 2.02 3.13 3.71
N CYS A 26 1.54 2.54 2.62
CA CYS A 26 0.23 1.88 2.55
C CYS A 26 0.39 0.36 2.51
N SER A 27 0.26 -0.24 1.35
CA SER A 27 0.40 -1.69 1.13
C SER A 27 1.84 -2.02 0.74
N ASN A 28 2.31 -3.21 1.15
CA ASN A 28 3.58 -3.77 0.67
C ASN A 28 3.46 -4.43 -0.71
N SER A 29 2.29 -4.39 -1.32
CA SER A 29 2.03 -4.99 -2.63
C SER A 29 2.24 -3.99 -3.76
N LEU A 30 3.02 -4.39 -4.75
CA LEU A 30 3.16 -3.71 -6.03
C LEU A 30 2.14 -4.24 -7.07
N ARG A 31 1.03 -4.84 -6.61
CA ARG A 31 -0.06 -5.41 -7.43
C ARG A 31 0.34 -6.69 -8.17
N SER A 32 -0.48 -7.11 -9.16
CA SER A 32 -0.24 -8.33 -9.93
C SER A 32 1.14 -8.37 -10.58
N ASP A 33 1.76 -9.56 -10.57
CA ASP A 33 3.02 -9.88 -11.26
C ASP A 33 2.80 -10.82 -12.46
N GLN A 34 1.54 -11.12 -12.78
CA GLN A 34 1.17 -12.02 -13.87
C GLN A 34 1.18 -11.28 -15.20
N LEU A 35 1.82 -11.86 -16.23
CA LEU A 35 2.00 -11.24 -17.54
C LEU A 35 0.68 -10.95 -18.28
N GLU A 36 -0.37 -11.71 -17.96
CA GLU A 36 -1.72 -11.54 -18.50
C GLU A 36 -2.41 -10.26 -18.02
N ASN A 37 -1.86 -9.65 -16.97
CA ASN A 37 -2.35 -8.38 -16.42
C ASN A 37 -1.46 -7.23 -16.86
N ALA A 38 -2.05 -6.12 -17.26
CA ALA A 38 -1.33 -4.93 -17.73
C ALA A 38 -0.26 -4.46 -16.72
N VAL A 39 -0.55 -4.50 -15.42
CA VAL A 39 0.40 -4.11 -14.37
C VAL A 39 1.55 -5.13 -14.20
N GLY A 40 1.31 -6.40 -14.47
CA GLY A 40 2.35 -7.44 -14.48
C GLY A 40 3.23 -7.33 -15.73
N LEU A 41 2.62 -7.11 -16.89
CA LEU A 41 3.36 -6.87 -18.14
C LEU A 41 4.27 -5.64 -18.03
N LEU A 42 3.78 -4.52 -17.50
CA LEU A 42 4.59 -3.33 -17.25
C LEU A 42 5.81 -3.62 -16.36
N LYS A 43 5.65 -4.45 -15.30
CA LYS A 43 6.78 -4.83 -14.46
C LYS A 43 7.83 -5.64 -15.21
N GLU A 44 7.40 -6.55 -16.07
CA GLU A 44 8.34 -7.31 -16.90
C GLU A 44 9.09 -6.42 -17.88
N GLU A 45 8.42 -5.46 -18.50
CA GLU A 45 9.06 -4.44 -19.34
C GLU A 45 10.09 -3.62 -18.55
N LEU A 46 9.74 -3.19 -17.34
CA LEU A 46 10.65 -2.50 -16.43
C LEU A 46 11.85 -3.36 -16.03
N ARG A 47 11.67 -4.68 -15.78
CA ARG A 47 12.77 -5.63 -15.52
C ARG A 47 13.74 -5.68 -16.70
N ARG A 48 13.23 -5.80 -17.93
CA ARG A 48 14.03 -5.78 -19.15
C ARG A 48 14.77 -4.47 -19.37
N CYS A 49 14.22 -3.36 -18.92
CA CYS A 49 14.88 -2.05 -18.91
C CYS A 49 15.90 -1.89 -17.77
N GLY A 50 16.13 -2.90 -16.94
CA GLY A 50 17.07 -2.83 -15.81
C GLY A 50 16.62 -1.93 -14.67
N SER A 51 15.31 -1.84 -14.41
CA SER A 51 14.76 -1.00 -13.35
C SER A 51 15.35 -1.33 -11.98
N LEU A 52 15.91 -0.32 -11.31
CA LEU A 52 16.43 -0.42 -9.96
C LEU A 52 15.31 -0.84 -8.99
N ILE A 53 14.13 -0.27 -9.12
CA ILE A 53 12.97 -0.58 -8.27
C ILE A 53 12.57 -2.05 -8.42
N MET A 54 12.49 -2.57 -9.66
CA MET A 54 12.14 -3.97 -9.87
C MET A 54 13.22 -4.91 -9.35
N SER A 55 14.48 -4.57 -9.54
CA SER A 55 15.61 -5.35 -8.98
C SER A 55 15.57 -5.42 -7.45
N CYS A 56 15.22 -4.33 -6.77
CA CYS A 56 15.04 -4.32 -5.31
C CYS A 56 13.79 -5.10 -4.88
N ALA A 57 12.70 -4.96 -5.60
CA ALA A 57 11.45 -5.66 -5.30
C ALA A 57 11.59 -7.18 -5.44
N ASP A 58 12.20 -7.65 -6.52
CA ASP A 58 12.41 -9.08 -6.76
C ASP A 58 13.35 -9.71 -5.73
N ALA A 59 14.36 -8.96 -5.24
CA ALA A 59 15.28 -9.42 -4.20
C ALA A 59 14.65 -9.50 -2.81
N HIS A 60 13.56 -8.77 -2.57
CA HIS A 60 12.87 -8.70 -1.28
C HIS A 60 11.41 -9.17 -1.37
N ARG A 61 11.10 -10.03 -2.33
CA ARG A 61 9.77 -10.61 -2.51
C ARG A 61 9.33 -11.40 -1.28
N VAL A 62 8.06 -11.24 -0.92
CA VAL A 62 7.34 -12.11 0.02
C VAL A 62 6.18 -12.79 -0.68
N GLU A 63 5.71 -13.90 -0.12
CA GLU A 63 4.62 -14.69 -0.69
C GLU A 63 3.30 -13.93 -0.69
N ALA A 64 2.67 -13.79 -1.86
CA ALA A 64 1.40 -13.07 -2.03
C ALA A 64 0.63 -13.56 -3.27
N GLY A 65 0.59 -14.87 -3.51
CA GLY A 65 -0.08 -15.48 -4.65
C GLY A 65 0.40 -14.91 -5.99
N GLY A 66 -0.51 -14.38 -6.81
CA GLY A 66 -0.18 -13.77 -8.10
C GLY A 66 0.28 -12.31 -8.04
N ALA A 67 0.47 -11.74 -6.85
CA ALA A 67 0.97 -10.38 -6.67
C ALA A 67 2.48 -10.34 -6.40
N LEU A 68 3.13 -9.23 -6.74
CA LEU A 68 4.45 -8.89 -6.25
C LEU A 68 4.29 -8.11 -4.93
N ALA A 69 4.52 -8.76 -3.82
CA ALA A 69 4.63 -8.12 -2.52
C ALA A 69 6.07 -8.20 -2.02
N VAL A 70 6.48 -7.27 -1.18
CA VAL A 70 7.85 -7.13 -0.71
C VAL A 70 7.92 -7.00 0.81
N ASP A 71 9.02 -7.46 1.39
CA ASP A 71 9.43 -7.04 2.74
C ASP A 71 9.71 -5.53 2.70
N ARG A 72 8.89 -4.74 3.41
CA ARG A 72 8.95 -3.28 3.35
C ARG A 72 10.32 -2.72 3.70
N HIS A 73 10.90 -3.24 4.78
CA HIS A 73 12.18 -2.75 5.29
C HIS A 73 13.34 -3.15 4.37
N GLY A 74 13.38 -4.42 3.96
CA GLY A 74 14.39 -4.91 3.03
C GLY A 74 14.37 -4.18 1.70
N PHE A 75 13.18 -3.96 1.14
CA PHE A 75 13.00 -3.22 -0.11
C PHE A 75 13.48 -1.77 0.00
N ALA A 76 12.97 -1.01 0.99
CA ALA A 76 13.31 0.41 1.17
C ALA A 76 14.81 0.60 1.44
N ARG A 77 15.41 -0.28 2.27
CA ARG A 77 16.85 -0.27 2.52
C ARG A 77 17.65 -0.52 1.25
N ALA A 78 17.29 -1.54 0.47
CA ALA A 78 18.00 -1.87 -0.78
C ALA A 78 17.91 -0.74 -1.81
N VAL A 79 16.76 -0.07 -1.93
CA VAL A 79 16.60 1.12 -2.78
C VAL A 79 17.54 2.24 -2.32
N THR A 80 17.56 2.52 -1.02
CA THR A 80 18.40 3.57 -0.43
C THR A 80 19.89 3.31 -0.66
N GLU A 81 20.35 2.10 -0.37
CA GLU A 81 21.75 1.70 -0.54
C GLU A 81 22.21 1.84 -2.01
N LYS A 82 21.37 1.37 -2.95
CA LYS A 82 21.69 1.48 -4.38
C LYS A 82 21.73 2.92 -4.87
N LEU A 83 20.83 3.78 -4.43
CA LEU A 83 20.81 5.18 -4.81
C LEU A 83 21.99 5.95 -4.21
N ARG A 84 22.32 5.72 -2.94
CA ARG A 84 23.48 6.35 -2.28
C ARG A 84 24.82 5.89 -2.85
N ALA A 85 24.90 4.65 -3.34
CA ALA A 85 26.11 4.10 -3.96
C ALA A 85 26.27 4.50 -5.44
N HIS A 86 25.26 5.10 -6.07
CA HIS A 86 25.30 5.37 -7.50
C HIS A 86 26.21 6.57 -7.82
N PRO A 87 27.23 6.42 -8.71
CA PRO A 87 28.28 7.44 -8.92
C PRO A 87 27.78 8.76 -9.54
N LEU A 88 26.59 8.75 -10.15
CA LEU A 88 25.99 9.93 -10.77
C LEU A 88 24.88 10.56 -9.91
N ILE A 89 24.62 10.05 -8.72
CA ILE A 89 23.59 10.59 -7.81
C ILE A 89 24.28 11.21 -6.60
N THR A 90 23.92 12.45 -6.31
CA THR A 90 24.32 13.12 -5.07
C THR A 90 23.09 13.32 -4.22
N VAL A 91 23.06 12.70 -3.04
CA VAL A 91 21.95 12.86 -2.10
C VAL A 91 22.16 14.14 -1.28
N GLU A 92 21.15 15.02 -1.30
CA GLU A 92 21.08 16.25 -0.53
C GLU A 92 19.92 16.15 0.46
N GLU A 93 20.24 16.12 1.75
CA GLU A 93 19.21 16.02 2.80
C GLU A 93 18.64 17.39 3.13
N GLY A 94 17.32 17.49 3.20
CA GLY A 94 16.60 18.71 3.54
C GLY A 94 15.26 18.84 2.83
N GLU A 95 14.35 19.59 3.45
CA GLU A 95 13.03 19.84 2.88
C GLU A 95 13.12 20.76 1.65
N VAL A 96 12.51 20.33 0.55
CA VAL A 96 12.29 21.16 -0.63
C VAL A 96 10.93 21.83 -0.48
N THR A 97 10.90 23.14 -0.37
CA THR A 97 9.68 23.92 -0.16
C THR A 97 9.12 24.53 -1.44
N ALA A 98 9.91 24.58 -2.51
CA ALA A 98 9.52 25.13 -3.80
C ALA A 98 10.27 24.44 -4.95
N LEU A 99 9.67 24.38 -6.12
CA LEU A 99 10.31 23.89 -7.33
C LEU A 99 11.35 24.90 -7.84
N PRO A 100 12.48 24.44 -8.38
CA PRO A 100 13.43 25.32 -9.07
C PRO A 100 12.76 26.10 -10.23
N GLU A 101 13.26 27.29 -10.49
CA GLU A 101 12.74 28.13 -11.60
C GLU A 101 13.24 27.64 -12.98
N THR A 102 14.33 26.91 -13.01
CA THR A 102 14.99 26.46 -14.27
C THR A 102 15.45 25.01 -14.14
N GLY A 103 15.63 24.36 -15.29
CA GLY A 103 16.11 22.99 -15.38
C GLY A 103 14.99 21.96 -15.50
N GLN A 104 15.38 20.69 -15.57
CA GLN A 104 14.45 19.55 -15.59
C GLN A 104 14.31 19.04 -14.15
N VAL A 105 13.09 18.91 -13.70
CA VAL A 105 12.77 18.47 -12.33
C VAL A 105 11.82 17.28 -12.38
N ILE A 106 12.14 16.25 -11.59
CA ILE A 106 11.25 15.12 -11.35
C ILE A 106 10.81 15.18 -9.89
N VAL A 107 9.51 15.31 -9.66
CA VAL A 107 8.93 15.22 -8.32
C VAL A 107 8.52 13.78 -8.09
N ALA A 108 9.20 13.12 -7.14
CA ALA A 108 8.99 11.70 -6.82
C ALA A 108 8.77 11.51 -5.31
N THR A 109 8.06 12.45 -4.69
CA THR A 109 7.83 12.54 -3.24
C THR A 109 6.81 11.53 -2.70
N GLY A 110 6.19 10.74 -3.60
CA GLY A 110 5.19 9.76 -3.21
C GLY A 110 3.84 10.39 -2.83
N PRO A 111 2.97 9.64 -2.12
CA PRO A 111 1.61 10.08 -1.83
C PRO A 111 1.52 11.21 -0.79
N LEU A 112 2.56 11.42 0.01
CA LEU A 112 2.59 12.38 1.11
C LEU A 112 3.65 13.46 0.87
N THR A 113 3.40 14.30 -0.14
CA THR A 113 4.24 15.47 -0.42
C THR A 113 4.10 16.51 0.71
N ALA A 114 5.23 17.07 1.18
CA ALA A 114 5.21 18.09 2.22
C ALA A 114 4.39 19.32 1.79
N ASP A 115 3.63 19.90 2.75
CA ASP A 115 2.65 20.97 2.50
C ASP A 115 3.23 22.16 1.74
N ALA A 116 4.45 22.57 2.07
CA ALA A 116 5.10 23.70 1.42
C ALA A 116 5.34 23.44 -0.07
N LEU A 117 5.85 22.26 -0.42
CA LEU A 117 6.07 21.87 -1.83
C LEU A 117 4.75 21.64 -2.56
N ALA A 118 3.77 20.98 -1.92
CA ALA A 118 2.44 20.79 -2.48
C ALA A 118 1.77 22.14 -2.80
N GLY A 119 1.87 23.10 -1.89
CA GLY A 119 1.39 24.47 -2.09
C GLY A 119 2.09 25.22 -3.23
N ASP A 120 3.40 25.03 -3.41
CA ASP A 120 4.13 25.61 -4.54
C ASP A 120 3.70 25.00 -5.87
N ILE A 121 3.56 23.66 -5.92
CA ILE A 121 3.07 22.96 -7.11
C ILE A 121 1.67 23.44 -7.49
N ALA A 122 0.75 23.55 -6.52
CA ALA A 122 -0.61 24.04 -6.76
C ALA A 122 -0.64 25.46 -7.31
N ARG A 123 0.22 26.35 -6.84
CA ARG A 123 0.34 27.73 -7.37
C ARG A 123 0.82 27.77 -8.80
N ARG A 124 1.75 26.89 -9.17
CA ARG A 124 2.32 26.83 -10.54
C ARG A 124 1.39 26.21 -11.57
N PHE A 125 0.47 25.37 -11.13
CA PHE A 125 -0.51 24.69 -11.98
C PHE A 125 -1.95 24.99 -11.55
N PRO A 126 -2.39 26.27 -11.62
CA PRO A 126 -3.72 26.65 -11.19
C PRO A 126 -4.79 25.94 -12.02
N GLY A 127 -5.80 25.40 -11.36
CA GLY A 127 -6.89 24.64 -12.00
C GLY A 127 -6.58 23.15 -12.19
N SER A 128 -5.41 22.66 -11.84
CA SER A 128 -5.19 21.22 -11.80
C SER A 128 -5.77 20.65 -10.50
N THR A 129 -6.68 19.69 -10.61
CA THR A 129 -7.21 18.89 -9.49
C THR A 129 -6.32 17.67 -9.20
N ALA A 130 -5.07 17.72 -9.66
CA ALA A 130 -4.22 16.54 -9.81
C ALA A 130 -3.50 16.07 -8.54
N LEU A 131 -3.50 16.86 -7.46
CA LEU A 131 -2.84 16.50 -6.21
C LEU A 131 -3.88 16.00 -5.21
N HIS A 132 -4.18 14.71 -5.28
CA HIS A 132 -5.00 14.02 -4.29
C HIS A 132 -4.08 13.22 -3.37
N PHE A 133 -4.04 13.59 -2.11
CA PHE A 133 -3.25 12.92 -1.10
C PHE A 133 -4.18 12.26 -0.08
N TYR A 134 -3.95 10.97 0.18
CA TYR A 134 -4.59 10.24 1.26
C TYR A 134 -3.53 9.64 2.16
N ASP A 135 -3.76 9.76 3.46
CA ASP A 135 -3.09 8.91 4.44
C ASP A 135 -3.77 7.53 4.39
N ALA A 136 -3.13 6.62 3.66
CA ALA A 136 -3.64 5.26 3.45
C ALA A 136 -2.87 4.28 4.33
N ALA A 137 -2.92 4.44 5.65
CA ALA A 137 -2.33 3.48 6.57
C ALA A 137 -3.08 2.15 6.49
N ALA A 138 -2.40 1.08 6.10
CA ALA A 138 -2.93 -0.27 6.21
C ALA A 138 -2.75 -0.76 7.65
N PRO A 139 -3.80 -1.27 8.33
CA PRO A 139 -3.65 -1.86 9.65
C PRO A 139 -2.72 -3.07 9.61
N LEU A 140 -1.80 -3.14 10.58
CA LEU A 140 -0.87 -4.25 10.74
C LEU A 140 -1.24 -5.05 12.00
N VAL A 141 -1.15 -6.38 11.89
CA VAL A 141 -1.35 -7.31 12.99
C VAL A 141 -0.17 -8.27 13.08
N THR A 142 0.19 -8.70 14.29
CA THR A 142 1.20 -9.73 14.48
C THR A 142 0.59 -11.11 14.23
N PHE A 143 1.37 -12.06 13.71
CA PHE A 143 0.89 -13.43 13.49
C PHE A 143 0.36 -14.06 14.79
N GLU A 144 1.01 -13.80 15.92
CA GLU A 144 0.62 -14.32 17.23
C GLU A 144 -0.75 -13.81 17.70
N SER A 145 -1.21 -12.66 17.18
CA SER A 145 -2.53 -12.10 17.51
C SER A 145 -3.68 -12.71 16.72
N ILE A 146 -3.37 -13.56 15.72
CA ILE A 146 -4.35 -14.17 14.84
C ILE A 146 -4.78 -15.52 15.44
N ASP A 147 -6.07 -15.70 15.66
CA ASP A 147 -6.63 -16.99 16.03
C ASP A 147 -6.66 -17.93 14.83
N MET A 148 -5.60 -18.74 14.71
CA MET A 148 -5.47 -19.73 13.63
C MET A 148 -6.41 -20.92 13.79
N ASP A 149 -7.09 -21.08 14.92
CA ASP A 149 -8.15 -22.09 15.04
C ASP A 149 -9.40 -21.69 14.26
N SER A 150 -9.65 -20.40 14.07
CA SER A 150 -10.77 -19.90 13.26
C SER A 150 -10.36 -19.47 11.85
N ALA A 151 -9.08 -19.19 11.60
CA ALA A 151 -8.55 -18.74 10.34
C ALA A 151 -7.82 -19.86 9.57
N TRP A 152 -7.59 -19.68 8.28
CA TRP A 152 -6.85 -20.64 7.45
C TRP A 152 -6.07 -19.97 6.32
N PHE A 153 -5.03 -20.65 5.85
CA PHE A 153 -4.28 -20.22 4.67
C PHE A 153 -4.99 -20.69 3.38
N ALA A 154 -5.25 -19.78 2.45
CA ALA A 154 -5.73 -20.08 1.12
C ALA A 154 -5.52 -18.91 0.15
N SER A 155 -5.56 -19.22 -1.14
CA SER A 155 -5.70 -18.25 -2.23
C SER A 155 -7.07 -18.37 -2.88
N ARG A 156 -7.59 -17.25 -3.40
CA ARG A 156 -8.90 -17.26 -4.07
C ARG A 156 -8.89 -18.17 -5.29
N TYR A 157 -9.93 -18.99 -5.41
CA TYR A 157 -10.11 -19.95 -6.50
C TYR A 157 -8.95 -20.95 -6.63
N ASP A 158 -8.24 -21.21 -5.52
CA ASP A 158 -7.05 -22.08 -5.47
C ASP A 158 -5.96 -21.69 -6.51
N LYS A 159 -5.88 -20.38 -6.83
CA LYS A 159 -4.90 -19.87 -7.78
C LYS A 159 -3.58 -19.53 -7.09
N GLY A 160 -2.51 -20.21 -7.48
CA GLY A 160 -1.19 -20.05 -6.88
C GLY A 160 -1.06 -20.73 -5.54
N THR A 161 -0.19 -20.22 -4.70
CA THR A 161 0.09 -20.72 -3.35
C THR A 161 -0.90 -20.19 -2.31
N ALA A 162 -1.09 -20.92 -1.22
CA ALA A 162 -2.01 -20.56 -0.13
C ALA A 162 -1.38 -19.53 0.81
N ASP A 163 -1.15 -18.31 0.31
CA ASP A 163 -0.29 -17.32 0.98
C ASP A 163 -1.05 -16.33 1.87
N TYR A 164 -2.38 -16.31 1.76
CA TYR A 164 -3.22 -15.39 2.54
C TYR A 164 -3.85 -16.08 3.72
N ILE A 165 -3.86 -15.43 4.88
CA ILE A 165 -4.66 -15.85 6.01
C ILE A 165 -6.06 -15.30 5.83
N ASN A 166 -7.06 -16.17 5.92
CA ASN A 166 -8.46 -15.83 5.72
C ASN A 166 -9.19 -15.99 7.04
N CYS A 167 -9.71 -14.88 7.57
CA CYS A 167 -10.50 -14.82 8.79
C CYS A 167 -11.97 -14.73 8.40
N PRO A 168 -12.77 -15.80 8.57
CA PRO A 168 -14.18 -15.80 8.18
C PRO A 168 -15.01 -14.99 9.15
N LEU A 169 -16.09 -14.42 8.64
CA LEU A 169 -17.13 -13.80 9.43
C LEU A 169 -18.47 -14.47 9.09
N THR A 170 -19.22 -14.81 10.13
CA THR A 170 -20.65 -15.11 10.02
C THR A 170 -21.42 -13.84 9.68
N GLN A 171 -22.70 -13.97 9.30
CA GLN A 171 -23.53 -12.80 9.04
C GLN A 171 -23.66 -11.90 10.26
N GLU A 172 -23.80 -12.47 11.44
CA GLU A 172 -23.97 -11.72 12.70
C GLU A 172 -22.69 -10.95 13.06
N GLU A 173 -21.53 -11.59 12.98
CA GLU A 173 -20.22 -10.96 13.21
C GLU A 173 -19.95 -9.85 12.19
N TYR A 174 -20.27 -10.10 10.91
CA TYR A 174 -20.13 -9.09 9.89
C TYR A 174 -21.01 -7.86 10.15
N LEU A 175 -22.28 -8.05 10.50
CA LEU A 175 -23.19 -6.96 10.77
C LEU A 175 -22.75 -6.14 12.00
N THR A 176 -22.23 -6.81 13.01
CA THR A 176 -21.64 -6.15 14.19
C THR A 176 -20.43 -5.32 13.78
N PHE A 177 -19.48 -5.92 13.07
CA PHE A 177 -18.32 -5.22 12.54
C PHE A 177 -18.70 -4.01 11.66
N TRP A 178 -19.65 -4.18 10.74
CA TRP A 178 -20.11 -3.11 9.85
C TRP A 178 -20.71 -1.92 10.64
N ARG A 179 -21.54 -2.21 11.66
CA ARG A 179 -22.14 -1.16 12.51
C ARG A 179 -21.09 -0.40 13.30
N GLU A 180 -20.15 -1.11 13.90
CA GLU A 180 -19.06 -0.51 14.68
C GLU A 180 -18.15 0.32 13.77
N LEU A 181 -17.80 -0.17 12.58
CA LEU A 181 -17.01 0.56 11.59
C LEU A 181 -17.71 1.85 11.14
N CYS A 182 -19.03 1.80 10.87
CA CYS A 182 -19.81 2.99 10.49
C CYS A 182 -19.92 4.03 11.62
N ALA A 183 -19.86 3.58 12.88
CA ALA A 183 -19.95 4.43 14.06
C ALA A 183 -18.57 4.87 14.60
N ALA A 184 -17.50 4.28 14.10
CA ALA A 184 -16.15 4.57 14.57
C ALA A 184 -15.75 6.03 14.34
N LYS A 185 -14.91 6.54 15.26
CA LYS A 185 -14.30 7.86 15.09
C LYS A 185 -13.26 7.82 13.98
N GLU A 186 -13.45 8.65 12.98
CA GLU A 186 -12.48 8.81 11.90
C GLU A 186 -11.25 9.62 12.33
N ALA A 187 -10.13 9.37 11.66
CA ALA A 187 -8.98 10.25 11.73
C ALA A 187 -9.37 11.65 11.19
N PRO A 188 -8.78 12.73 11.73
CA PRO A 188 -9.03 14.06 11.21
C PRO A 188 -8.62 14.15 9.73
N VAL A 189 -9.55 14.54 8.87
CA VAL A 189 -9.24 14.84 7.47
C VAL A 189 -8.49 16.15 7.41
N HIS A 190 -7.28 16.18 6.86
CA HIS A 190 -6.50 17.41 6.68
C HIS A 190 -7.09 18.23 5.52
N GLY A 191 -6.97 19.57 5.58
CA GLY A 191 -7.70 20.47 4.67
C GLY A 191 -7.34 20.38 3.18
N PHE A 192 -6.33 19.59 2.80
CA PHE A 192 -5.95 19.28 1.43
C PHE A 192 -6.44 17.89 0.97
N GLU A 193 -6.98 17.08 1.88
CA GLU A 193 -7.59 15.78 1.55
C GLU A 193 -8.97 16.02 0.95
N ASP A 194 -9.12 15.72 -0.32
CA ASP A 194 -10.39 15.87 -1.02
C ASP A 194 -11.37 14.78 -0.53
N ARG A 195 -12.64 15.15 -0.35
CA ARG A 195 -13.71 14.18 -0.09
C ARG A 195 -14.04 13.31 -1.32
N ASN A 196 -13.50 13.66 -2.49
CA ASN A 196 -13.64 12.90 -3.73
C ASN A 196 -12.53 11.84 -3.82
N VAL A 197 -12.71 10.74 -3.11
CA VAL A 197 -11.79 9.61 -3.12
C VAL A 197 -11.83 8.85 -4.43
N PHE A 198 -10.66 8.48 -4.95
CA PHE A 198 -10.54 7.57 -6.07
C PHE A 198 -11.05 6.17 -5.68
N GLU A 199 -11.94 5.58 -6.49
CA GLU A 199 -12.58 4.29 -6.19
C GLU A 199 -11.60 3.16 -5.78
N GLY A 200 -10.42 3.12 -6.40
CA GLY A 200 -9.41 2.10 -6.11
C GLY A 200 -8.63 2.29 -4.80
N CYS A 201 -8.78 3.44 -4.14
CA CYS A 201 -8.11 3.79 -2.88
C CYS A 201 -9.10 4.33 -1.84
N MET A 202 -10.38 3.94 -1.96
CA MET A 202 -11.42 4.40 -1.05
C MET A 202 -11.22 3.82 0.34
N PRO A 203 -11.26 4.65 1.40
CA PRO A 203 -11.25 4.18 2.78
C PRO A 203 -12.39 3.20 3.06
N VAL A 204 -12.12 2.19 3.87
CA VAL A 204 -13.08 1.11 4.15
C VAL A 204 -14.35 1.62 4.85
N GLU A 205 -14.24 2.62 5.70
CA GLU A 205 -15.38 3.27 6.38
C GLU A 205 -16.28 4.03 5.40
N VAL A 206 -15.70 4.64 4.36
CA VAL A 206 -16.47 5.31 3.30
C VAL A 206 -17.23 4.28 2.46
N MET A 207 -16.60 3.14 2.14
CA MET A 207 -17.27 2.02 1.49
C MET A 207 -18.41 1.46 2.34
N ALA A 208 -18.18 1.26 3.65
CA ALA A 208 -19.17 0.73 4.58
C ALA A 208 -20.44 1.58 4.62
N ARG A 209 -20.32 2.90 4.59
CA ARG A 209 -21.46 3.85 4.59
C ARG A 209 -22.28 3.84 3.31
N ARG A 210 -21.76 3.31 2.21
CA ARG A 210 -22.51 3.16 0.95
C ARG A 210 -23.60 2.09 1.05
N GLY A 211 -23.51 1.18 2.01
CA GLY A 211 -24.52 0.17 2.27
C GLY A 211 -23.96 -1.05 2.98
N GLU A 212 -24.83 -1.71 3.72
CA GLU A 212 -24.52 -2.86 4.58
C GLU A 212 -23.72 -3.96 3.85
N GLN A 213 -24.02 -4.22 2.58
CA GLN A 213 -23.38 -5.31 1.84
C GLN A 213 -22.17 -4.86 0.99
N THR A 214 -21.86 -3.57 0.95
CA THR A 214 -20.82 -3.04 0.05
C THR A 214 -19.47 -3.72 0.27
N LEU A 215 -19.07 -3.95 1.52
CA LEU A 215 -17.80 -4.59 1.84
C LEU A 215 -17.72 -6.05 1.38
N CYS A 216 -18.84 -6.78 1.36
CA CYS A 216 -18.91 -8.16 0.89
C CYS A 216 -18.70 -8.30 -0.62
N TYR A 217 -18.88 -7.22 -1.38
CA TYR A 217 -18.55 -7.16 -2.82
C TYR A 217 -17.19 -6.51 -3.10
N GLY A 218 -16.55 -5.96 -2.07
CA GLY A 218 -15.27 -5.27 -2.08
C GLY A 218 -14.18 -5.99 -1.25
N PRO A 219 -13.64 -5.31 -0.24
CA PRO A 219 -12.48 -5.81 0.50
C PRO A 219 -12.75 -7.08 1.31
N LEU A 220 -13.97 -7.29 1.78
CA LEU A 220 -14.36 -8.49 2.55
C LEU A 220 -15.08 -9.56 1.72
N LYS A 221 -14.88 -9.55 0.42
CA LYS A 221 -15.52 -10.48 -0.51
C LYS A 221 -15.18 -11.94 -0.17
N PRO A 222 -16.18 -12.84 0.04
CA PRO A 222 -15.92 -14.26 0.35
C PRO A 222 -15.67 -15.12 -0.89
N ARG A 223 -16.07 -14.68 -2.07
CA ARG A 223 -16.06 -15.47 -3.32
C ARG A 223 -14.72 -16.09 -3.62
N GLY A 224 -14.74 -17.39 -3.94
CA GLY A 224 -13.55 -18.18 -4.28
C GLY A 224 -12.73 -18.61 -3.08
N LEU A 225 -13.27 -18.46 -1.87
CA LEU A 225 -12.69 -18.97 -0.62
C LEU A 225 -13.67 -19.95 0.00
N ARG A 226 -13.18 -21.12 0.41
CA ARG A 226 -13.96 -22.13 1.12
C ARG A 226 -13.34 -22.37 2.48
N ASP A 227 -14.15 -22.24 3.51
CA ASP A 227 -13.75 -22.58 4.87
C ASP A 227 -13.54 -24.12 4.94
N PRO A 228 -12.34 -24.59 5.31
CA PRO A 228 -12.03 -26.02 5.36
C PRO A 228 -12.85 -26.79 6.40
N LYS A 229 -13.39 -26.11 7.43
CA LYS A 229 -14.21 -26.75 8.47
C LYS A 229 -15.64 -26.98 8.01
N THR A 230 -16.21 -26.04 7.26
CA THR A 230 -17.62 -26.11 6.83
C THR A 230 -17.79 -26.54 5.37
N GLY A 231 -16.72 -26.48 4.55
CA GLY A 231 -16.74 -26.70 3.11
C GLY A 231 -17.52 -25.63 2.32
N ARG A 232 -17.96 -24.53 2.97
CA ARG A 232 -18.79 -23.48 2.38
C ARG A 232 -18.04 -22.17 2.27
N GLU A 233 -18.51 -21.29 1.40
CA GLU A 233 -18.10 -19.89 1.40
C GLU A 233 -18.67 -19.21 2.65
N PRO A 234 -17.84 -18.49 3.46
CA PRO A 234 -18.34 -17.70 4.60
C PRO A 234 -19.18 -16.53 4.12
N TYR A 235 -19.83 -15.81 5.04
CA TYR A 235 -20.60 -14.62 4.69
C TYR A 235 -19.69 -13.47 4.23
N ALA A 236 -18.59 -13.24 4.95
CA ALA A 236 -17.53 -12.31 4.60
C ALA A 236 -16.18 -12.86 5.06
N VAL A 237 -15.08 -12.32 4.54
CA VAL A 237 -13.72 -12.73 4.90
C VAL A 237 -12.81 -11.53 4.99
N VAL A 238 -12.15 -11.35 6.12
CA VAL A 238 -10.96 -10.50 6.22
C VAL A 238 -9.77 -11.30 5.72
N GLN A 239 -9.09 -10.78 4.71
CA GLN A 239 -7.95 -11.46 4.09
C GLN A 239 -6.66 -10.73 4.44
N LEU A 240 -5.77 -11.41 5.17
CA LEU A 240 -4.51 -10.85 5.63
C LEU A 240 -3.37 -11.28 4.72
N ARG A 241 -2.49 -10.35 4.39
CA ARG A 241 -1.31 -10.56 3.55
C ARG A 241 -0.05 -10.43 4.38
N GLN A 242 0.91 -11.29 4.11
CA GLN A 242 2.26 -11.23 4.68
C GLN A 242 2.91 -9.87 4.40
N ASP A 243 3.47 -9.23 5.43
CA ASP A 243 4.09 -7.91 5.33
C ASP A 243 5.63 -7.97 5.43
N ASN A 244 6.19 -9.01 6.04
CA ASN A 244 7.63 -9.18 6.19
C ASN A 244 8.10 -10.61 5.86
N ALA A 245 9.39 -10.78 5.56
CA ALA A 245 9.98 -12.07 5.23
C ALA A 245 9.90 -13.07 6.39
N ALA A 246 9.90 -12.61 7.63
CA ALA A 246 9.81 -13.44 8.83
C ALA A 246 8.41 -14.04 9.06
N LYS A 247 7.39 -13.65 8.28
CA LYS A 247 5.99 -14.08 8.46
C LYS A 247 5.41 -13.76 9.85
N SER A 248 5.94 -12.75 10.50
CA SER A 248 5.53 -12.34 11.84
C SER A 248 4.53 -11.19 11.85
N VAL A 249 4.38 -10.49 10.72
CA VAL A 249 3.48 -9.33 10.56
C VAL A 249 2.66 -9.51 9.29
N TYR A 250 1.37 -9.19 9.41
CA TYR A 250 0.40 -9.24 8.31
C TYR A 250 -0.34 -7.91 8.19
N ASN A 251 -0.73 -7.54 6.97
CA ASN A 251 -1.55 -6.37 6.69
C ASN A 251 -2.94 -6.76 6.17
N LEU A 252 -3.93 -5.89 6.44
CA LEU A 252 -5.28 -6.01 5.91
C LEU A 252 -5.38 -5.42 4.50
#